data_ddbbd00417da696b0d693806900ed36f
#
_entry.id   ddbbd00417da696b0d693806900ed36f
#
_cell.length_a   1.000
_cell.length_b   1.000
_cell.length_c   1.000
_cell.angle_alpha   90.00
_cell.angle_beta   90.00
_cell.angle_gamma   90.00
#
_symmetry.space_group_name_H-M   'P 1'
#
loop_
_entity.id
_entity.type
_entity.pdbx_description
1 polymer ?
#
loop_
_entity_poly.entity_id
_entity_poly.type
_entity_poly.pdbx_seq_one_letter_code
_entity_poly.pdbx_strand_id
1 'polypeptide(L)'
;MTSDTARVLIVDDEPRVHNLYREHLTDMYDVATATGGEEALEILDETFDVVLLDRRMPELNGDKVASRIKELNINPKIVMVTGVDPDLDLLQLEFSEYIVKPVTRSALREVVERMMDHAKIETELREMLSLASKLSTLENKLDANELEQSEQYQNLTFEFENRKQELQVDEDEMNYYHEAIIWKLRGALSEIGA
;
A
#
# COMPACT_ATOMS: atom_id res chain seq x y z
N MET A 1 -2.26 15.38 18.74
CA MET A 1 -1.17 15.36 17.75
C MET A 1 -0.75 13.90 17.63
N THR A 2 -1.37 13.18 16.75
CA THR A 2 -0.92 11.82 16.38
C THR A 2 0.39 12.01 15.63
N SER A 3 1.46 11.39 16.14
CA SER A 3 2.76 11.36 15.46
C SER A 3 2.54 10.68 14.10
N ASP A 4 2.72 11.43 13.03
CA ASP A 4 2.58 10.97 11.63
C ASP A 4 3.83 10.15 11.21
N THR A 5 4.40 9.43 12.17
CA THR A 5 5.59 8.61 11.95
C THR A 5 5.14 7.26 11.46
N ALA A 6 5.51 6.93 10.24
CA ALA A 6 5.18 5.64 9.63
C ALA A 6 5.66 4.45 10.48
N ARG A 7 4.85 3.40 10.52
CA ARG A 7 5.11 2.19 11.29
C ARG A 7 5.61 1.06 10.40
N VAL A 8 6.73 0.48 10.79
CA VAL A 8 7.40 -0.59 10.05
C VAL A 8 7.49 -1.83 10.92
N LEU A 9 7.00 -2.97 10.42
CA LEU A 9 7.18 -4.28 11.03
C LEU A 9 8.34 -5.01 10.36
N ILE A 10 9.31 -5.48 11.14
CA ILE A 10 10.40 -6.35 10.70
C ILE A 10 10.10 -7.77 11.15
N VAL A 11 10.05 -8.70 10.19
CA VAL A 11 9.75 -10.12 10.45
C VAL A 11 10.90 -10.98 9.92
N ASP A 12 11.67 -11.57 10.83
CA ASP A 12 12.86 -12.37 10.50
C ASP A 12 13.18 -13.28 11.69
N ASP A 13 13.56 -14.52 11.48
CA ASP A 13 13.87 -15.44 12.58
C ASP A 13 15.29 -15.29 13.13
N GLU A 14 16.12 -14.45 12.51
CA GLU A 14 17.47 -14.15 12.96
C GLU A 14 17.51 -12.91 13.88
N PRO A 15 17.77 -13.04 15.20
CA PRO A 15 17.80 -11.90 16.12
C PRO A 15 18.83 -10.82 15.76
N ARG A 16 19.90 -11.19 15.04
CA ARG A 16 20.93 -10.24 14.59
C ARG A 16 20.38 -9.31 13.49
N VAL A 17 19.52 -9.84 12.61
CA VAL A 17 18.88 -9.07 11.56
C VAL A 17 17.89 -8.07 12.14
N HIS A 18 17.06 -8.49 13.11
CA HIS A 18 16.17 -7.58 13.84
C HIS A 18 16.89 -6.37 14.40
N ASN A 19 17.96 -6.61 15.19
CA ASN A 19 18.70 -5.54 15.84
C ASN A 19 19.33 -4.59 14.81
N LEU A 20 19.90 -5.15 13.74
CA LEU A 20 20.52 -4.37 12.68
C LEU A 20 19.50 -3.50 11.92
N TYR A 21 18.39 -4.09 11.48
CA TYR A 21 17.38 -3.35 10.71
C TYR A 21 16.63 -2.36 11.58
N ARG A 22 16.35 -2.71 12.84
CA ARG A 22 15.78 -1.79 13.80
C ARG A 22 16.70 -0.57 14.02
N GLU A 23 18.01 -0.77 14.24
CA GLU A 23 18.99 0.32 14.36
C GLU A 23 19.03 1.20 13.12
N HIS A 24 18.83 0.61 11.93
CA HIS A 24 18.83 1.33 10.66
C HIS A 24 17.60 2.24 10.47
N LEU A 25 16.47 1.94 11.11
CA LEU A 25 15.18 2.56 10.82
C LEU A 25 14.58 3.39 11.97
N THR A 26 14.92 3.12 13.24
CA THR A 26 14.28 3.75 14.42
C THR A 26 14.49 5.25 14.56
N ASP A 27 15.42 5.85 13.84
CA ASP A 27 15.60 7.30 13.82
C ASP A 27 14.58 8.00 12.88
N MET A 28 13.88 7.24 12.02
CA MET A 28 12.93 7.77 11.03
C MET A 28 11.51 7.20 11.17
N TYR A 29 11.37 5.97 11.71
CA TYR A 29 10.13 5.21 11.73
C TYR A 29 9.84 4.63 13.12
N ASP A 30 8.55 4.35 13.39
CA ASP A 30 8.15 3.51 14.54
C ASP A 30 8.30 2.04 14.14
N VAL A 31 9.25 1.34 14.77
CA VAL A 31 9.69 -0.01 14.34
C VAL A 31 9.31 -1.05 15.36
N ALA A 32 8.44 -1.98 14.95
CA ALA A 32 8.17 -3.23 15.65
C ALA A 32 8.94 -4.39 15.01
N THR A 33 9.15 -5.46 15.77
CA THR A 33 9.85 -6.66 15.29
C THR A 33 9.08 -7.92 15.68
N ALA A 34 9.11 -8.94 14.83
CA ALA A 34 8.60 -10.29 15.10
C ALA A 34 9.66 -11.33 14.70
N THR A 35 9.82 -12.36 15.51
CA THR A 35 10.80 -13.43 15.33
C THR A 35 10.30 -14.58 14.47
N GLY A 36 9.09 -14.47 13.93
CA GLY A 36 8.46 -15.47 13.07
C GLY A 36 7.09 -15.05 12.58
N GLY A 37 6.56 -15.84 11.66
CA GLY A 37 5.32 -15.52 10.97
C GLY A 37 4.08 -15.49 11.87
N GLU A 38 3.96 -16.36 12.86
CA GLU A 38 2.83 -16.38 13.79
C GLU A 38 2.83 -15.10 14.66
N GLU A 39 3.98 -14.76 15.27
CA GLU A 39 4.12 -13.53 16.05
C GLU A 39 3.82 -12.29 15.20
N ALA A 40 4.28 -12.27 13.95
CA ALA A 40 3.99 -11.18 13.03
C ALA A 40 2.48 -10.97 12.83
N LEU A 41 1.72 -12.05 12.63
CA LEU A 41 0.27 -11.99 12.45
C LEU A 41 -0.50 -11.62 13.72
N GLU A 42 0.05 -11.89 14.91
CA GLU A 42 -0.55 -11.50 16.19
C GLU A 42 -0.44 -9.99 16.46
N ILE A 43 0.68 -9.38 16.06
CA ILE A 43 0.95 -7.95 16.34
C ILE A 43 0.56 -7.01 15.20
N LEU A 44 0.38 -7.56 13.99
CA LEU A 44 0.07 -6.78 12.80
C LEU A 44 -1.38 -6.28 12.85
N ASP A 45 -1.55 -4.99 12.64
CA ASP A 45 -2.83 -4.30 12.53
C ASP A 45 -2.83 -3.27 11.38
N GLU A 46 -3.93 -2.55 11.21
CA GLU A 46 -4.12 -1.54 10.16
C GLU A 46 -3.24 -0.30 10.29
N THR A 47 -2.49 -0.17 11.39
CA THR A 47 -1.60 0.96 11.64
C THR A 47 -0.19 0.76 11.09
N PHE A 48 0.13 -0.45 10.63
CA PHE A 48 1.40 -0.70 9.96
C PHE A 48 1.35 -0.32 8.48
N ASP A 49 2.34 0.48 8.07
CA ASP A 49 2.46 0.95 6.69
C ASP A 49 3.31 0.00 5.83
N VAL A 50 4.40 -0.53 6.41
CA VAL A 50 5.35 -1.40 5.71
C VAL A 50 5.69 -2.64 6.55
N VAL A 51 5.77 -3.79 5.90
CA VAL A 51 6.26 -5.06 6.47
C VAL A 51 7.51 -5.48 5.72
N LEU A 52 8.65 -5.52 6.41
CA LEU A 52 9.89 -6.12 5.92
C LEU A 52 9.89 -7.59 6.33
N LEU A 53 9.73 -8.50 5.39
CA LEU A 53 9.40 -9.90 5.65
C LEU A 53 10.47 -10.84 5.09
N ASP A 54 11.11 -11.62 5.97
CA ASP A 54 11.95 -12.70 5.47
C ASP A 54 11.09 -13.82 4.88
N ARG A 55 11.51 -14.33 3.74
CA ARG A 55 10.82 -15.41 3.04
C ARG A 55 10.98 -16.74 3.75
N ARG A 56 12.21 -17.00 4.28
CA ARG A 56 12.55 -18.32 4.84
C ARG A 56 12.62 -18.27 6.36
N MET A 57 11.52 -18.55 6.99
CA MET A 57 11.41 -18.69 8.44
C MET A 57 10.89 -20.09 8.81
N PRO A 58 11.27 -20.61 9.99
CA PRO A 58 10.68 -21.83 10.55
C PRO A 58 9.15 -21.71 10.72
N GLU A 59 8.45 -22.82 10.77
CA GLU A 59 7.02 -22.95 11.03
C GLU A 59 6.14 -22.28 9.98
N LEU A 60 6.08 -20.95 9.96
CA LEU A 60 5.32 -20.15 9.00
C LEU A 60 6.25 -19.28 8.15
N ASN A 61 6.46 -19.68 6.91
CA ASN A 61 7.32 -18.93 5.97
C ASN A 61 6.66 -17.61 5.51
N GLY A 62 7.49 -16.69 4.98
CA GLY A 62 7.03 -15.36 4.55
C GLY A 62 5.95 -15.39 3.47
N ASP A 63 5.99 -16.35 2.54
CA ASP A 63 4.98 -16.49 1.50
C ASP A 63 3.58 -16.71 2.10
N LYS A 64 3.48 -17.55 3.13
CA LYS A 64 2.23 -17.78 3.85
C LYS A 64 1.81 -16.61 4.73
N VAL A 65 2.79 -15.90 5.33
CA VAL A 65 2.50 -14.68 6.09
C VAL A 65 1.89 -13.63 5.17
N ALA A 66 2.47 -13.39 3.99
CA ALA A 66 1.94 -12.43 3.01
C ALA A 66 0.51 -12.79 2.58
N SER A 67 0.25 -14.08 2.30
CA SER A 67 -1.11 -14.56 1.97
C SER A 67 -2.11 -14.33 3.09
N ARG A 68 -1.73 -14.57 4.36
CA ARG A 68 -2.61 -14.34 5.52
C ARG A 68 -2.85 -12.86 5.80
N ILE A 69 -1.86 -11.99 5.56
CA ILE A 69 -2.03 -10.53 5.67
C ILE A 69 -3.17 -10.05 4.75
N LYS A 70 -3.24 -10.58 3.54
CA LYS A 70 -4.33 -10.29 2.60
C LYS A 70 -5.69 -10.74 3.13
N GLU A 71 -5.76 -11.94 3.72
CA GLU A 71 -7.00 -12.49 4.30
C GLU A 71 -7.52 -11.62 5.47
N LEU A 72 -6.64 -10.94 6.20
CA LEU A 72 -7.00 -10.02 7.29
C LEU A 72 -7.59 -8.69 6.81
N ASN A 73 -7.61 -8.45 5.48
CA ASN A 73 -8.10 -7.22 4.86
C ASN A 73 -7.39 -5.94 5.34
N ILE A 74 -6.13 -6.08 5.76
CA ILE A 74 -5.19 -5.00 6.01
C ILE A 74 -4.25 -4.90 4.80
N ASN A 75 -3.73 -3.71 4.51
CA ASN A 75 -3.00 -3.48 3.26
C ASN A 75 -1.65 -2.78 3.45
N PRO A 76 -0.76 -3.29 4.34
CA PRO A 76 0.59 -2.77 4.42
C PRO A 76 1.35 -3.08 3.13
N LYS A 77 2.36 -2.27 2.80
CA LYS A 77 3.28 -2.60 1.72
C LYS A 77 4.23 -3.70 2.18
N ILE A 78 4.24 -4.83 1.50
CA ILE A 78 5.08 -5.99 1.85
C ILE A 78 6.35 -5.97 1.02
N VAL A 79 7.50 -5.88 1.69
CA VAL A 79 8.83 -6.01 1.09
C VAL A 79 9.44 -7.34 1.52
N MET A 80 9.66 -8.23 0.57
CA MET A 80 10.39 -9.48 0.82
C MET A 80 11.89 -9.20 0.95
N VAL A 81 12.47 -9.51 2.10
CA VAL A 81 13.89 -9.29 2.41
C VAL A 81 14.55 -10.64 2.70
N THR A 82 15.18 -11.29 1.72
CA THR A 82 15.61 -12.68 1.85
C THR A 82 16.97 -12.97 1.22
N GLY A 83 17.64 -14.01 1.73
CA GLY A 83 18.90 -14.49 1.16
C GLY A 83 18.76 -15.40 -0.06
N VAL A 84 17.55 -15.52 -0.63
CA VAL A 84 17.30 -16.39 -1.79
C VAL A 84 17.12 -15.55 -3.02
N ASP A 85 17.77 -15.96 -4.11
CA ASP A 85 17.55 -15.33 -5.41
C ASP A 85 16.10 -15.50 -5.87
N PRO A 86 15.54 -14.49 -6.59
CA PRO A 86 14.21 -14.57 -7.16
C PRO A 86 14.08 -15.78 -8.10
N ASP A 87 13.01 -16.56 -7.92
CA ASP A 87 12.62 -17.63 -8.81
C ASP A 87 11.21 -17.41 -9.38
N LEU A 88 10.76 -18.28 -10.28
CA LEU A 88 9.46 -18.13 -10.94
C LEU A 88 8.26 -18.23 -9.98
N ASP A 89 8.45 -18.78 -8.79
CA ASP A 89 7.41 -18.91 -7.77
C ASP A 89 6.99 -17.53 -7.23
N LEU A 90 7.87 -16.51 -7.35
CA LEU A 90 7.55 -15.13 -6.98
C LEU A 90 6.37 -14.54 -7.77
N LEU A 91 6.12 -15.00 -8.99
CA LEU A 91 5.00 -14.51 -9.81
C LEU A 91 3.62 -14.83 -9.21
N GLN A 92 3.57 -15.77 -8.27
CA GLN A 92 2.34 -16.17 -7.58
C GLN A 92 2.16 -15.48 -6.22
N LEU A 93 3.16 -14.74 -5.77
CA LEU A 93 3.17 -14.09 -4.47
C LEU A 93 2.76 -12.63 -4.58
N GLU A 94 1.97 -12.17 -3.64
CA GLU A 94 1.59 -10.78 -3.54
C GLU A 94 2.51 -10.04 -2.57
N PHE A 95 3.47 -9.32 -3.12
CA PHE A 95 4.34 -8.40 -2.39
C PHE A 95 4.57 -7.12 -3.23
N SER A 96 4.97 -6.06 -2.55
CA SER A 96 5.20 -4.77 -3.20
C SER A 96 6.59 -4.67 -3.80
N GLU A 97 7.59 -5.26 -3.12
CA GLU A 97 8.98 -5.24 -3.58
C GLU A 97 9.78 -6.43 -3.01
N TYR A 98 10.91 -6.75 -3.65
CA TYR A 98 11.80 -7.86 -3.28
C TYR A 98 13.25 -7.37 -3.23
N ILE A 99 13.92 -7.59 -2.11
CA ILE A 99 15.34 -7.26 -1.94
C ILE A 99 16.12 -8.44 -1.41
N VAL A 100 17.35 -8.61 -1.91
CA VAL A 100 18.22 -9.73 -1.56
C VAL A 100 19.22 -9.34 -0.47
N LYS A 101 19.31 -10.15 0.58
CA LYS A 101 20.33 -10.02 1.65
C LYS A 101 21.74 -10.31 1.06
N PRO A 102 22.78 -9.60 1.48
CA PRO A 102 22.81 -8.61 2.58
C PRO A 102 22.32 -7.22 2.15
N VAL A 103 21.49 -6.60 3.00
CA VAL A 103 20.92 -5.28 2.75
C VAL A 103 21.68 -4.20 3.53
N THR A 104 22.11 -3.16 2.85
CA THR A 104 22.77 -2.01 3.48
C THR A 104 21.73 -1.09 4.14
N ARG A 105 22.17 -0.24 5.09
CA ARG A 105 21.30 0.78 5.71
C ARG A 105 20.61 1.67 4.68
N SER A 106 21.36 2.15 3.66
CA SER A 106 20.81 3.00 2.61
C SER A 106 19.73 2.27 1.79
N ALA A 107 20.02 1.05 1.32
CA ALA A 107 19.06 0.27 0.53
C ALA A 107 17.77 -0.05 1.32
N LEU A 108 17.92 -0.34 2.63
CA LEU A 108 16.76 -0.60 3.49
C LEU A 108 15.88 0.65 3.66
N ARG A 109 16.48 1.83 3.84
CA ARG A 109 15.76 3.11 3.95
C ARG A 109 15.10 3.49 2.65
N GLU A 110 15.82 3.39 1.54
CA GLU A 110 15.30 3.71 0.21
C GLU A 110 14.08 2.85 -0.16
N VAL A 111 14.09 1.56 0.20
CA VAL A 111 12.93 0.71 -0.08
C VAL A 111 11.73 1.06 0.79
N VAL A 112 11.94 1.36 2.08
CA VAL A 112 10.85 1.79 2.96
C VAL A 112 10.27 3.11 2.48
N GLU A 113 11.11 4.10 2.16
CA GLU A 113 10.70 5.40 1.63
C GLU A 113 9.88 5.24 0.34
N ARG A 114 10.35 4.46 -0.62
CA ARG A 114 9.60 4.14 -1.85
C ARG A 114 8.24 3.51 -1.56
N MET A 115 8.17 2.59 -0.60
CA MET A 115 6.90 1.96 -0.24
C MET A 115 5.91 2.96 0.37
N MET A 116 6.41 3.91 1.17
CA MET A 116 5.59 4.99 1.72
C MET A 116 5.07 5.92 0.62
N ASP A 117 5.92 6.30 -0.33
CA ASP A 117 5.51 7.12 -1.47
C ASP A 117 4.44 6.41 -2.32
N HIS A 118 4.63 5.12 -2.61
CA HIS A 118 3.64 4.33 -3.34
C HIS A 118 2.30 4.23 -2.60
N ALA A 119 2.32 4.06 -1.26
CA ALA A 119 1.11 4.01 -0.46
C ALA A 119 0.35 5.35 -0.48
N LYS A 120 1.09 6.46 -0.41
CA LYS A 120 0.54 7.81 -0.49
C LYS A 120 -0.12 8.06 -1.85
N ILE A 121 0.60 7.81 -2.94
CA ILE A 121 0.08 7.99 -4.31
C ILE A 121 -1.18 7.13 -4.54
N GLU A 122 -1.18 5.88 -4.08
CA GLU A 122 -2.35 4.99 -4.21
C GLU A 122 -3.57 5.53 -3.46
N THR A 123 -3.36 6.11 -2.27
CA THR A 123 -4.43 6.71 -1.48
C THR A 123 -4.98 7.96 -2.16
N GLU A 124 -4.12 8.87 -2.57
CA GLU A 124 -4.49 10.11 -3.27
C GLU A 124 -5.25 9.83 -4.57
N LEU A 125 -4.77 8.84 -5.35
CA LEU A 125 -5.44 8.41 -6.57
C LEU A 125 -6.83 7.81 -6.30
N ARG A 126 -6.98 6.99 -5.27
CA ARG A 126 -8.26 6.40 -4.87
C ARG A 126 -9.27 7.48 -4.46
N GLU A 127 -8.85 8.49 -3.70
CA GLU A 127 -9.68 9.61 -3.31
C GLU A 127 -10.11 10.44 -4.52
N MET A 128 -9.18 10.73 -5.44
CA MET A 128 -9.48 11.46 -6.68
C MET A 128 -10.50 10.71 -7.56
N LEU A 129 -10.36 9.39 -7.70
CA LEU A 129 -11.32 8.57 -8.45
C LEU A 129 -12.70 8.51 -7.78
N SER A 130 -12.75 8.54 -6.44
CA SER A 130 -14.00 8.67 -5.71
C SER A 130 -14.71 9.99 -6.02
N LEU A 131 -13.96 11.11 -6.05
CA LEU A 131 -14.49 12.42 -6.44
C LEU A 131 -15.00 12.42 -7.88
N ALA A 132 -14.22 11.90 -8.83
CA ALA A 132 -14.62 11.76 -10.24
C ALA A 132 -15.93 10.98 -10.40
N SER A 133 -16.07 9.86 -9.68
CA SER A 133 -17.29 9.05 -9.70
C SER A 133 -18.52 9.81 -9.17
N LYS A 134 -18.35 10.60 -8.11
CA LYS A 134 -19.43 11.46 -7.56
C LYS A 134 -19.84 12.53 -8.55
N LEU A 135 -18.86 13.23 -9.15
CA LEU A 135 -19.11 14.26 -10.18
C LEU A 135 -19.88 13.67 -11.36
N SER A 136 -19.39 12.58 -11.94
CA SER A 136 -20.05 11.89 -13.05
C SER A 136 -21.48 11.43 -12.71
N THR A 137 -21.71 10.99 -11.47
CA THR A 137 -23.06 10.62 -11.03
C THR A 137 -24.01 11.82 -10.98
N LEU A 138 -23.53 12.98 -10.53
CA LEU A 138 -24.32 14.21 -10.49
C LEU A 138 -24.62 14.73 -11.90
N GLU A 139 -23.61 14.75 -12.77
CA GLU A 139 -23.72 15.18 -14.18
C GLU A 139 -24.71 14.32 -15.00
N ASN A 140 -24.82 13.04 -14.67
CA ASN A 140 -25.77 12.14 -15.30
C ASN A 140 -27.22 12.27 -14.77
N LYS A 141 -27.43 12.90 -13.62
CA LYS A 141 -28.74 12.96 -12.95
C LYS A 141 -29.37 14.34 -12.91
N LEU A 142 -28.57 15.40 -12.92
CA LEU A 142 -29.00 16.79 -12.78
C LEU A 142 -28.78 17.54 -14.09
N ASP A 143 -29.60 18.56 -14.34
CA ASP A 143 -29.38 19.46 -15.49
C ASP A 143 -28.26 20.48 -15.20
N ALA A 144 -27.76 21.10 -16.30
CA ALA A 144 -26.64 22.03 -16.20
C ALA A 144 -26.95 23.24 -15.30
N ASN A 145 -28.19 23.68 -15.24
CA ASN A 145 -28.59 24.85 -14.45
C ASN A 145 -28.65 24.48 -12.97
N GLU A 146 -29.09 23.28 -12.61
CA GLU A 146 -29.07 22.77 -11.24
C GLU A 146 -27.62 22.58 -10.73
N LEU A 147 -26.72 22.09 -11.60
CA LEU A 147 -25.29 21.93 -11.27
C LEU A 147 -24.61 23.28 -11.05
N GLU A 148 -24.83 24.26 -11.94
CA GLU A 148 -24.23 25.59 -11.82
C GLU A 148 -24.67 26.34 -10.56
N GLN A 149 -25.88 26.07 -10.03
CA GLN A 149 -26.41 26.71 -8.82
C GLN A 149 -26.03 25.92 -7.54
N SER A 150 -25.45 24.74 -7.66
CA SER A 150 -25.08 23.92 -6.53
C SER A 150 -23.68 24.27 -6.00
N GLU A 151 -23.64 24.91 -4.82
CA GLU A 151 -22.38 25.18 -4.11
C GLU A 151 -21.61 23.87 -3.82
N GLN A 152 -22.32 22.78 -3.54
CA GLN A 152 -21.73 21.47 -3.28
C GLN A 152 -21.03 20.91 -4.53
N TYR A 153 -21.65 21.05 -5.71
CA TYR A 153 -21.04 20.60 -6.97
C TYR A 153 -19.79 21.44 -7.30
N GLN A 154 -19.84 22.76 -7.13
CA GLN A 154 -18.70 23.65 -7.34
C GLN A 154 -17.52 23.32 -6.42
N ASN A 155 -17.79 23.05 -5.13
CA ASN A 155 -16.77 22.67 -4.17
C ASN A 155 -16.15 21.31 -4.52
N LEU A 156 -16.95 20.33 -4.94
CA LEU A 156 -16.47 19.01 -5.35
C LEU A 156 -15.60 19.07 -6.61
N THR A 157 -16.00 19.90 -7.58
CA THR A 157 -15.22 20.14 -8.81
C THR A 157 -13.89 20.82 -8.48
N PHE A 158 -13.91 21.83 -7.61
CA PHE A 158 -12.71 22.53 -7.17
C PHE A 158 -11.72 21.58 -6.45
N GLU A 159 -12.24 20.74 -5.55
CA GLU A 159 -11.43 19.74 -4.86
C GLU A 159 -10.81 18.73 -5.84
N PHE A 160 -11.57 18.24 -6.82
CA PHE A 160 -11.09 17.32 -7.84
C PHE A 160 -9.98 17.94 -8.70
N GLU A 161 -10.17 19.16 -9.18
CA GLU A 161 -9.16 19.84 -10.00
C GLU A 161 -7.88 20.16 -9.23
N ASN A 162 -7.98 20.53 -7.94
CA ASN A 162 -6.79 20.74 -7.09
C ASN A 162 -5.99 19.46 -6.92
N ARG A 163 -6.65 18.32 -6.61
CA ARG A 163 -5.97 17.03 -6.45
C ARG A 163 -5.35 16.56 -7.76
N LYS A 164 -6.02 16.76 -8.88
CA LYS A 164 -5.49 16.45 -10.22
C LYS A 164 -4.19 17.21 -10.49
N GLN A 165 -4.13 18.50 -10.12
CA GLN A 165 -2.92 19.32 -10.26
C GLN A 165 -1.80 18.87 -9.32
N GLU A 166 -2.10 18.53 -8.07
CA GLU A 166 -1.12 18.06 -7.08
C GLU A 166 -0.47 16.75 -7.50
N LEU A 167 -1.23 15.83 -8.05
CA LEU A 167 -0.73 14.53 -8.55
C LEU A 167 0.02 14.65 -9.89
N GLN A 168 -0.07 15.78 -10.58
CA GLN A 168 0.50 15.99 -11.93
C GLN A 168 0.09 14.90 -12.94
N VAL A 169 -1.08 14.29 -12.74
CA VAL A 169 -1.61 13.22 -13.60
C VAL A 169 -2.25 13.84 -14.83
N ASP A 170 -1.81 13.45 -16.01
CA ASP A 170 -2.45 13.86 -17.24
C ASP A 170 -3.72 13.05 -17.55
N GLU A 171 -4.48 13.45 -18.60
CA GLU A 171 -5.74 12.79 -18.95
C GLU A 171 -5.55 11.34 -19.45
N ASP A 172 -4.43 11.02 -20.07
CA ASP A 172 -4.13 9.67 -20.56
C ASP A 172 -3.76 8.74 -19.42
N GLU A 173 -2.96 9.23 -18.45
CA GLU A 173 -2.65 8.52 -17.20
C GLU A 173 -3.91 8.30 -16.35
N MET A 174 -4.79 9.31 -16.26
CA MET A 174 -6.07 9.19 -15.58
C MET A 174 -6.92 8.06 -16.15
N ASN A 175 -7.03 7.97 -17.47
CA ASN A 175 -7.79 6.92 -18.13
C ASN A 175 -7.17 5.54 -17.87
N TYR A 176 -5.85 5.41 -17.88
CA TYR A 176 -5.15 4.16 -17.58
C TYR A 176 -5.41 3.70 -16.13
N TYR A 177 -5.29 4.59 -15.16
CA TYR A 177 -5.56 4.26 -13.75
C TYR A 177 -7.05 3.96 -13.50
N HIS A 178 -7.95 4.68 -14.15
CA HIS A 178 -9.39 4.45 -14.08
C HIS A 178 -9.75 3.06 -14.59
N GLU A 179 -9.25 2.65 -15.75
CA GLU A 179 -9.43 1.31 -16.30
C GLU A 179 -8.84 0.23 -15.40
N ALA A 180 -7.61 0.43 -14.88
CA ALA A 180 -6.94 -0.51 -14.00
C ALA A 180 -7.68 -0.71 -12.65
N ILE A 181 -8.22 0.37 -12.07
CA ILE A 181 -8.98 0.31 -10.82
C ILE A 181 -10.37 -0.29 -11.03
N ILE A 182 -11.07 0.06 -12.13
CA ILE A 182 -12.35 -0.59 -12.49
C ILE A 182 -12.13 -2.08 -12.70
N TRP A 183 -11.04 -2.48 -13.33
CA TRP A 183 -10.72 -3.90 -13.51
C TRP A 183 -10.49 -4.61 -12.17
N LYS A 184 -9.73 -4.02 -11.24
CA LYS A 184 -9.55 -4.53 -9.86
C LYS A 184 -10.87 -4.61 -9.09
N LEU A 185 -11.71 -3.57 -9.16
CA LEU A 185 -13.02 -3.54 -8.48
C LEU A 185 -13.99 -4.56 -9.06
N ARG A 186 -14.01 -4.79 -10.38
CA ARG A 186 -14.83 -5.82 -11.02
C ARG A 186 -14.36 -7.23 -10.64
N GLY A 187 -13.05 -7.45 -10.53
CA GLY A 187 -12.50 -8.71 -10.02
C GLY A 187 -12.96 -9.00 -8.59
N ALA A 188 -12.82 -8.06 -7.68
CA ALA A 188 -13.25 -8.20 -6.30
C ALA A 188 -14.78 -8.41 -6.15
N LEU A 189 -15.60 -7.79 -6.99
CA LEU A 189 -17.05 -7.98 -7.00
C LEU A 189 -17.49 -9.33 -7.57
N SER A 190 -16.71 -9.94 -8.46
CA SER A 190 -16.99 -11.28 -9.01
C SER A 190 -16.70 -12.40 -8.01
N GLU A 191 -15.84 -12.18 -7.04
CA GLU A 191 -15.53 -13.13 -5.96
C GLU A 191 -16.55 -13.09 -4.81
N ILE A 192 -17.33 -12.00 -4.66
CA ILE A 192 -18.37 -11.85 -3.62
C ILE A 192 -19.73 -12.43 -4.08
N GLY A 193 -19.88 -12.72 -5.37
CA GLY A 193 -21.15 -13.19 -5.98
C GLY A 193 -21.18 -14.66 -6.39
N ALA A 194 -20.25 -15.50 -5.89
CA ALA A 194 -20.22 -16.94 -6.15
C ALA A 194 -20.60 -17.76 -4.92
#